data_36e3e198a4e10fadea33008a1497b52c
#
_entry.id   36e3e198a4e10fadea33008a1497b52c
#
_cell.length_a   1.000
_cell.length_b   1.000
_cell.length_c   1.000
_cell.angle_alpha   90.00
_cell.angle_beta   90.00
_cell.angle_gamma   90.00
#
_symmetry.space_group_name_H-M   'P 1'
#
loop_
_entity.id
_entity.type
_entity.pdbx_description
1 polymer ?
#
loop_
_entity_poly.entity_id
_entity_poly.type
_entity_poly.pdbx_seq_one_letter_code
_entity_poly.pdbx_strand_id
1 'polypeptide(L)'
;LADRASVFANVLVGRFSHNPGWRTLLGVSTSEDKAIIAEALESVGILDKAWNKAGALSGGQKQRVAIARALSQKPAIMLADEPVASLDPPTAHSVMKDLRRINTERDLTTLVNLHLVDLAQDYATRIIGIRHGKIVFDGPAQGSTVEDFEAIYGRRIREEDQLGSQGSTV
;
A
#
# COMPACT_ATOMS: atom_id res chain seq x y z
N LEU A 1 -12.21 -0.76 4.38
CA LEU A 1 -13.09 -1.37 3.38
C LEU A 1 -14.48 -1.63 3.96
N ALA A 2 -15.50 -1.65 3.08
CA ALA A 2 -16.85 -2.06 3.44
C ALA A 2 -16.96 -3.59 3.29
N ASP A 3 -16.91 -4.32 4.39
CA ASP A 3 -16.83 -5.79 4.41
C ASP A 3 -18.02 -6.48 3.73
N ARG A 4 -19.22 -5.88 3.79
CA ARG A 4 -20.44 -6.43 3.19
C ARG A 4 -20.55 -6.16 1.68
N ALA A 5 -19.79 -5.21 1.17
CA ALA A 5 -19.75 -4.86 -0.25
C ALA A 5 -18.78 -5.77 -1.03
N SER A 6 -18.98 -5.88 -2.34
CA SER A 6 -18.03 -6.56 -3.21
C SER A 6 -16.70 -5.82 -3.30
N VAL A 7 -15.65 -6.53 -3.72
CA VAL A 7 -14.34 -5.93 -4.04
C VAL A 7 -14.51 -4.84 -5.09
N PHE A 8 -15.26 -5.11 -6.17
CA PHE A 8 -15.56 -4.14 -7.22
C PHE A 8 -16.20 -2.87 -6.64
N ALA A 9 -17.21 -3.00 -5.78
CA ALA A 9 -17.88 -1.85 -5.17
C ALA A 9 -16.95 -1.05 -4.26
N ASN A 10 -16.03 -1.70 -3.53
CA ASN A 10 -15.01 -1.02 -2.74
C ASN A 10 -14.04 -0.21 -3.61
N VAL A 11 -13.63 -0.72 -4.78
CA VAL A 11 -12.72 -0.02 -5.69
C VAL A 11 -13.46 1.09 -6.44
N LEU A 12 -14.76 0.90 -6.77
CA LEU A 12 -15.59 1.91 -7.42
C LEU A 12 -15.68 3.21 -6.62
N VAL A 13 -15.58 3.15 -5.28
CA VAL A 13 -15.53 4.36 -4.43
C VAL A 13 -14.42 5.32 -4.86
N GLY A 14 -13.28 4.79 -5.34
CA GLY A 14 -12.19 5.62 -5.86
C GLY A 14 -12.56 6.43 -7.10
N ARG A 15 -13.62 6.06 -7.82
CA ARG A 15 -14.09 6.77 -9.01
C ARG A 15 -15.10 7.89 -8.71
N PHE A 16 -15.56 8.01 -7.48
CA PHE A 16 -16.63 8.96 -7.14
C PHE A 16 -16.25 10.42 -7.40
N SER A 17 -15.00 10.81 -7.22
CA SER A 17 -14.53 12.17 -7.53
C SER A 17 -14.53 12.50 -9.03
N HIS A 18 -14.60 11.50 -9.92
CA HIS A 18 -14.56 11.64 -11.37
C HIS A 18 -15.97 11.61 -12.00
N ASN A 19 -16.98 11.29 -11.20
CA ASN A 19 -18.35 11.15 -11.66
C ASN A 19 -19.25 12.29 -11.14
N PRO A 20 -20.26 12.75 -11.90
CA PRO A 20 -21.26 13.67 -11.39
C PRO A 20 -21.93 13.14 -10.12
N GLY A 21 -22.17 13.99 -9.13
CA GLY A 21 -22.64 13.59 -7.80
C GLY A 21 -23.89 12.71 -7.78
N TRP A 22 -24.82 12.89 -8.72
CA TRP A 22 -26.03 12.06 -8.84
C TRP A 22 -25.73 10.60 -9.24
N ARG A 23 -24.71 10.35 -10.10
CA ARG A 23 -24.27 8.98 -10.46
C ARG A 23 -23.61 8.30 -9.26
N THR A 24 -22.81 9.05 -8.53
CA THR A 24 -22.21 8.59 -7.28
C THR A 24 -23.27 8.15 -6.26
N LEU A 25 -24.33 8.96 -6.11
CA LEU A 25 -25.44 8.68 -5.20
C LEU A 25 -26.21 7.41 -5.59
N LEU A 26 -26.37 7.16 -6.90
CA LEU A 26 -27.06 5.97 -7.42
C LEU A 26 -26.14 4.76 -7.59
N GLY A 27 -24.83 4.87 -7.32
CA GLY A 27 -23.87 3.79 -7.50
C GLY A 27 -23.69 3.34 -8.96
N VAL A 28 -24.01 4.22 -9.93
CA VAL A 28 -23.95 3.90 -11.37
C VAL A 28 -22.51 4.07 -11.87
N SER A 29 -21.91 2.97 -12.33
CA SER A 29 -20.59 2.95 -12.98
C SER A 29 -20.72 3.03 -14.51
N THR A 30 -19.82 3.78 -15.14
CA THR A 30 -19.66 3.82 -16.60
C THR A 30 -18.87 2.61 -17.12
N SER A 31 -18.86 2.39 -18.44
CA SER A 31 -17.97 1.38 -19.06
C SER A 31 -16.50 1.73 -18.82
N GLU A 32 -16.16 3.03 -18.82
CA GLU A 32 -14.81 3.50 -18.49
C GLU A 32 -14.44 3.18 -17.04
N ASP A 33 -15.32 3.43 -16.07
CA ASP A 33 -15.07 3.09 -14.67
C ASP A 33 -14.83 1.59 -14.49
N LYS A 34 -15.61 0.75 -15.17
CA LYS A 34 -15.42 -0.71 -15.12
C LYS A 34 -14.06 -1.13 -15.65
N ALA A 35 -13.60 -0.51 -16.76
CA ALA A 35 -12.29 -0.79 -17.33
C ALA A 35 -11.17 -0.37 -16.37
N ILE A 36 -11.25 0.83 -15.79
CA ILE A 36 -10.27 1.35 -14.82
C ILE A 36 -10.21 0.47 -13.56
N ILE A 37 -11.37 0.03 -13.04
CA ILE A 37 -11.44 -0.84 -11.88
C ILE A 37 -10.83 -2.21 -12.19
N ALA A 38 -11.15 -2.78 -13.36
CA ALA A 38 -10.58 -4.06 -13.77
C ALA A 38 -9.05 -3.98 -13.88
N GLU A 39 -8.52 -2.95 -14.53
CA GLU A 39 -7.08 -2.68 -14.64
C GLU A 39 -6.42 -2.50 -13.25
N ALA A 40 -7.06 -1.77 -12.35
CA ALA A 40 -6.55 -1.58 -10.99
C ALA A 40 -6.50 -2.89 -10.20
N LEU A 41 -7.54 -3.72 -10.30
CA LEU A 41 -7.59 -5.04 -9.66
C LEU A 41 -6.58 -6.03 -10.27
N GLU A 42 -6.39 -5.98 -11.57
CA GLU A 42 -5.39 -6.79 -12.28
C GLU A 42 -3.98 -6.40 -11.84
N SER A 43 -3.69 -5.10 -11.72
CA SER A 43 -2.40 -4.58 -11.25
C SER A 43 -2.00 -5.09 -9.87
N VAL A 44 -2.92 -5.48 -9.03
CA VAL A 44 -2.67 -6.07 -7.70
C VAL A 44 -2.99 -7.57 -7.63
N GLY A 45 -3.28 -8.20 -8.77
CA GLY A 45 -3.45 -9.65 -8.90
C GLY A 45 -4.66 -10.24 -8.18
N ILE A 46 -5.79 -9.50 -8.11
CA ILE A 46 -7.04 -9.98 -7.47
C ILE A 46 -8.30 -9.71 -8.30
N LEU A 47 -8.17 -9.58 -9.61
CA LEU A 47 -9.31 -9.37 -10.51
C LEU A 47 -10.33 -10.54 -10.43
N ASP A 48 -9.85 -11.76 -10.24
CA ASP A 48 -10.67 -12.96 -10.05
C ASP A 48 -11.65 -12.87 -8.86
N LYS A 49 -11.36 -12.00 -7.90
CA LYS A 49 -12.16 -11.78 -6.69
C LYS A 49 -13.05 -10.54 -6.75
N ALA A 50 -13.18 -9.90 -7.93
CA ALA A 50 -13.91 -8.64 -8.08
C ALA A 50 -15.32 -8.68 -7.49
N TRP A 51 -15.99 -9.82 -7.58
CA TRP A 51 -17.37 -10.00 -7.12
C TRP A 51 -17.49 -10.64 -5.73
N ASN A 52 -16.39 -11.03 -5.13
CA ASN A 52 -16.38 -11.56 -3.76
C ASN A 52 -16.67 -10.43 -2.76
N LYS A 53 -17.27 -10.76 -1.61
CA LYS A 53 -17.41 -9.82 -0.49
C LYS A 53 -16.03 -9.52 0.11
N ALA A 54 -15.73 -8.25 0.37
CA ALA A 54 -14.45 -7.85 0.94
C ALA A 54 -14.19 -8.47 2.31
N GLY A 55 -15.24 -8.74 3.09
CA GLY A 55 -15.13 -9.39 4.39
C GLY A 55 -14.59 -10.83 4.33
N ALA A 56 -14.73 -11.52 3.18
CA ALA A 56 -14.25 -12.90 2.99
C ALA A 56 -12.77 -12.98 2.56
N LEU A 57 -12.10 -11.84 2.40
CA LEU A 57 -10.71 -11.76 1.96
C LEU A 57 -9.73 -11.88 3.13
N SER A 58 -8.53 -12.43 2.85
CA SER A 58 -7.40 -12.36 3.77
C SER A 58 -6.92 -10.93 3.98
N GLY A 59 -6.10 -10.67 5.01
CA GLY A 59 -5.52 -9.35 5.29
C GLY A 59 -4.78 -8.77 4.10
N GLY A 60 -3.88 -9.56 3.50
CA GLY A 60 -3.13 -9.14 2.30
C GLY A 60 -4.02 -8.86 1.09
N GLN A 61 -5.08 -9.66 0.89
CA GLN A 61 -6.05 -9.40 -0.17
C GLN A 61 -6.84 -8.12 0.09
N LYS A 62 -7.24 -7.84 1.33
CA LYS A 62 -7.88 -6.58 1.71
C LYS A 62 -6.97 -5.39 1.44
N GLN A 63 -5.68 -5.51 1.72
CA GLN A 63 -4.70 -4.48 1.42
C GLN A 63 -4.57 -4.22 -0.07
N ARG A 64 -4.53 -5.27 -0.89
CA ARG A 64 -4.54 -5.15 -2.36
C ARG A 64 -5.80 -4.43 -2.88
N VAL A 65 -6.97 -4.69 -2.30
CA VAL A 65 -8.20 -3.95 -2.62
C VAL A 65 -8.06 -2.46 -2.28
N ALA A 66 -7.42 -2.13 -1.15
CA ALA A 66 -7.17 -0.73 -0.76
C ALA A 66 -6.24 -0.03 -1.76
N ILE A 67 -5.18 -0.70 -2.21
CA ILE A 67 -4.26 -0.20 -3.24
C ILE A 67 -5.01 -0.02 -4.57
N ALA A 68 -5.79 -1.01 -5.02
CA ALA A 68 -6.59 -0.91 -6.24
C ALA A 68 -7.59 0.25 -6.20
N ARG A 69 -8.21 0.49 -5.04
CA ARG A 69 -9.09 1.66 -4.82
C ARG A 69 -8.34 2.98 -4.96
N ALA A 70 -7.10 3.07 -4.45
CA ALA A 70 -6.27 4.26 -4.63
C ALA A 70 -5.89 4.44 -6.11
N LEU A 71 -5.46 3.38 -6.79
CA LEU A 71 -5.11 3.39 -8.21
C LEU A 71 -6.27 3.78 -9.12
N SER A 72 -7.50 3.37 -8.78
CA SER A 72 -8.68 3.70 -9.58
C SER A 72 -8.96 5.20 -9.64
N GLN A 73 -8.39 5.99 -8.73
CA GLN A 73 -8.44 7.45 -8.78
C GLN A 73 -7.53 8.05 -9.84
N LYS A 74 -6.64 7.27 -10.48
CA LYS A 74 -5.57 7.74 -11.37
C LYS A 74 -4.74 8.85 -10.69
N PRO A 75 -4.18 8.60 -9.50
CA PRO A 75 -3.49 9.64 -8.73
C PRO A 75 -2.14 9.98 -9.36
N ALA A 76 -1.70 11.24 -9.21
CA ALA A 76 -0.33 11.64 -9.51
C ALA A 76 0.66 11.22 -8.40
N ILE A 77 0.16 11.11 -7.16
CA ILE A 77 0.95 10.69 -5.99
C ILE A 77 0.11 9.72 -5.17
N MET A 78 0.68 8.60 -4.79
CA MET A 78 0.06 7.64 -3.86
C MET A 78 0.66 7.81 -2.47
N LEU A 79 -0.20 7.89 -1.46
CA LEU A 79 0.18 7.87 -0.06
C LEU A 79 -0.27 6.56 0.56
N ALA A 80 0.65 5.83 1.17
CA ALA A 80 0.38 4.57 1.86
C ALA A 80 0.90 4.66 3.30
N ASP A 81 -0.02 4.60 4.25
CA ASP A 81 0.27 4.64 5.67
C ASP A 81 0.23 3.23 6.23
N GLU A 82 1.38 2.73 6.65
CA GLU A 82 1.59 1.37 7.16
C GLU A 82 0.90 0.27 6.33
N PRO A 83 1.16 0.17 5.01
CA PRO A 83 0.38 -0.70 4.13
C PRO A 83 0.55 -2.20 4.40
N VAL A 84 1.44 -2.57 5.30
CA VAL A 84 1.74 -3.97 5.65
C VAL A 84 1.56 -4.26 7.14
N ALA A 85 1.02 -3.32 7.91
CA ALA A 85 0.74 -3.55 9.32
C ALA A 85 -0.16 -4.78 9.51
N SER A 86 0.17 -5.61 10.47
CA SER A 86 -0.58 -6.84 10.81
C SER A 86 -0.62 -7.91 9.71
N LEU A 87 0.30 -7.88 8.75
CA LEU A 87 0.50 -8.94 7.77
C LEU A 87 1.67 -9.84 8.20
N ASP A 88 1.58 -11.12 7.85
CA ASP A 88 2.71 -12.04 7.97
C ASP A 88 3.85 -11.64 7.03
N PRO A 89 5.13 -11.96 7.35
CA PRO A 89 6.28 -11.52 6.57
C PRO A 89 6.20 -11.83 5.07
N PRO A 90 5.85 -13.04 4.61
CA PRO A 90 5.72 -13.33 3.17
C PRO A 90 4.66 -12.46 2.47
N THR A 91 3.53 -12.23 3.13
CA THR A 91 2.45 -11.41 2.59
C THR A 91 2.85 -9.93 2.55
N ALA A 92 3.55 -9.42 3.58
CA ALA A 92 4.07 -8.06 3.62
C ALA A 92 5.04 -7.80 2.45
N HIS A 93 6.03 -8.68 2.24
CA HIS A 93 6.94 -8.60 1.09
C HIS A 93 6.20 -8.65 -0.24
N SER A 94 5.15 -9.48 -0.37
CA SER A 94 4.35 -9.57 -1.60
C SER A 94 3.62 -8.25 -1.90
N VAL A 95 3.02 -7.60 -0.89
CA VAL A 95 2.36 -6.31 -1.03
C VAL A 95 3.36 -5.20 -1.38
N MET A 96 4.54 -5.18 -0.74
CA MET A 96 5.59 -4.19 -1.05
C MET A 96 6.15 -4.37 -2.46
N LYS A 97 6.31 -5.61 -2.95
CA LYS A 97 6.68 -5.89 -4.34
C LYS A 97 5.65 -5.34 -5.33
N ASP A 98 4.36 -5.53 -5.05
CA ASP A 98 3.30 -4.98 -5.89
C ASP A 98 3.35 -3.45 -5.92
N LEU A 99 3.52 -2.79 -4.77
CA LEU A 99 3.66 -1.32 -4.70
C LEU A 99 4.86 -0.83 -5.50
N ARG A 100 6.04 -1.46 -5.35
CA ARG A 100 7.24 -1.09 -6.10
C ARG A 100 7.07 -1.29 -7.60
N ARG A 101 6.48 -2.42 -8.02
CA ARG A 101 6.19 -2.70 -9.42
C ARG A 101 5.26 -1.64 -10.02
N ILE A 102 4.16 -1.35 -9.34
CA ILE A 102 3.19 -0.33 -9.77
C ILE A 102 3.84 1.06 -9.85
N ASN A 103 4.66 1.44 -8.87
CA ASN A 103 5.43 2.68 -8.89
C ASN A 103 6.27 2.79 -10.17
N THR A 104 7.01 1.72 -10.53
CA THR A 104 7.89 1.70 -11.70
C THR A 104 7.09 1.66 -13.01
N GLU A 105 6.09 0.76 -13.13
CA GLU A 105 5.32 0.57 -14.37
C GLU A 105 4.45 1.76 -14.74
N ARG A 106 3.98 2.52 -13.73
CA ARG A 106 3.07 3.65 -13.93
C ARG A 106 3.73 5.01 -13.76
N ASP A 107 5.04 5.05 -13.51
CA ASP A 107 5.78 6.29 -13.15
C ASP A 107 5.04 7.07 -12.03
N LEU A 108 4.54 6.34 -11.04
CA LEU A 108 3.69 6.87 -9.98
C LEU A 108 4.51 7.17 -8.74
N THR A 109 4.68 8.44 -8.39
CA THR A 109 5.31 8.81 -7.11
C THR A 109 4.54 8.18 -5.94
N THR A 110 5.23 7.36 -5.15
CA THR A 110 4.63 6.66 -4.01
C THR A 110 5.38 7.01 -2.73
N LEU A 111 4.67 7.59 -1.75
CA LEU A 111 5.17 7.85 -0.41
C LEU A 111 4.59 6.81 0.53
N VAL A 112 5.46 6.05 1.18
CA VAL A 112 5.07 4.97 2.09
C VAL A 112 5.59 5.29 3.49
N ASN A 113 4.69 5.36 4.47
CA ASN A 113 5.08 5.39 5.88
C ASN A 113 5.29 3.96 6.37
N LEU A 114 6.46 3.69 6.90
CA LEU A 114 6.87 2.38 7.43
C LEU A 114 7.58 2.54 8.75
N HIS A 115 7.43 1.55 9.62
CA HIS A 115 8.23 1.42 10.84
C HIS A 115 9.20 0.22 10.78
N LEU A 116 9.22 -0.55 9.69
CA LEU A 116 10.07 -1.72 9.48
C LEU A 116 11.26 -1.34 8.60
N VAL A 117 12.46 -1.41 9.20
CA VAL A 117 13.73 -0.96 8.60
C VAL A 117 14.07 -1.75 7.35
N ASP A 118 13.96 -3.08 7.41
CA ASP A 118 14.25 -4.00 6.33
C ASP A 118 13.38 -3.74 5.09
N LEU A 119 12.09 -3.51 5.29
CA LEU A 119 11.20 -3.15 4.19
C LEU A 119 11.55 -1.79 3.57
N ALA A 120 11.95 -0.81 4.40
CA ALA A 120 12.38 0.47 3.89
C ALA A 120 13.66 0.34 3.04
N GLN A 121 14.64 -0.44 3.48
CA GLN A 121 15.87 -0.70 2.73
C GLN A 121 15.62 -1.47 1.43
N ASP A 122 14.77 -2.51 1.47
CA ASP A 122 14.54 -3.40 0.32
C ASP A 122 13.71 -2.75 -0.79
N TYR A 123 12.75 -1.89 -0.44
CA TYR A 123 11.74 -1.42 -1.38
C TYR A 123 11.80 0.07 -1.71
N ALA A 124 12.34 0.92 -0.84
CA ALA A 124 12.43 2.34 -1.12
C ALA A 124 13.61 2.69 -2.05
N THR A 125 13.48 3.80 -2.77
CA THR A 125 14.59 4.44 -3.49
C THR A 125 15.24 5.53 -2.63
N ARG A 126 14.45 6.20 -1.80
CA ARG A 126 14.86 7.28 -0.89
C ARG A 126 14.16 7.09 0.44
N ILE A 127 14.88 7.34 1.51
CA ILE A 127 14.36 7.29 2.88
C ILE A 127 14.38 8.69 3.47
N ILE A 128 13.28 9.10 4.08
CA ILE A 128 13.17 10.33 4.84
C ILE A 128 12.84 9.94 6.28
N GLY A 129 13.79 10.12 7.19
CA GLY A 129 13.64 9.85 8.61
C GLY A 129 13.12 11.07 9.35
N ILE A 130 11.99 10.90 10.06
CA ILE A 130 11.35 11.98 10.80
C ILE A 130 11.37 11.63 12.29
N ARG A 131 11.86 12.55 13.14
CA ARG A 131 11.83 12.42 14.59
C ARG A 131 11.44 13.74 15.21
N HIS A 132 10.44 13.72 16.13
CA HIS A 132 9.92 14.92 16.81
C HIS A 132 9.51 16.05 15.82
N GLY A 133 8.91 15.68 14.68
CA GLY A 133 8.47 16.63 13.66
C GLY A 133 9.59 17.28 12.83
N LYS A 134 10.83 16.77 12.93
CA LYS A 134 11.99 17.24 12.15
C LYS A 134 12.55 16.13 11.29
N ILE A 135 12.99 16.47 10.09
CA ILE A 135 13.75 15.55 9.24
C ILE A 135 15.14 15.41 9.88
N VAL A 136 15.50 14.17 10.24
CA VAL A 136 16.80 13.81 10.84
C VAL A 136 17.66 12.98 9.90
N PHE A 137 17.05 12.41 8.85
CA PHE A 137 17.73 11.69 7.78
C PHE A 137 17.01 11.96 6.46
N ASP A 138 17.75 12.14 5.38
CA ASP A 138 17.25 12.25 4.02
C ASP A 138 18.32 11.74 3.05
N GLY A 139 18.10 10.55 2.50
CA GLY A 139 19.11 9.92 1.66
C GLY A 139 18.58 8.72 0.87
N PRO A 140 19.44 8.14 -0.01
CA PRO A 140 19.08 6.93 -0.75
C PRO A 140 18.90 5.76 0.21
N ALA A 141 17.96 4.85 -0.10
CA ALA A 141 17.78 3.63 0.66
C ALA A 141 18.99 2.70 0.50
N GLN A 142 19.55 2.65 -0.71
CA GLN A 142 20.76 1.89 -0.97
C GLN A 142 21.96 2.53 -0.26
N GLY A 143 22.59 1.76 0.61
CA GLY A 143 23.74 2.23 1.41
C GLY A 143 23.36 2.88 2.74
N SER A 144 22.07 2.98 3.08
CA SER A 144 21.67 3.36 4.43
C SER A 144 22.15 2.32 5.45
N THR A 145 22.70 2.80 6.55
CA THR A 145 23.33 1.98 7.60
C THR A 145 22.42 1.80 8.81
N VAL A 146 22.79 0.87 9.69
CA VAL A 146 22.08 0.69 10.98
C VAL A 146 22.14 1.98 11.81
N GLU A 147 23.28 2.67 11.78
CA GLU A 147 23.51 3.92 12.48
C GLU A 147 22.55 5.05 11.99
N ASP A 148 22.25 5.09 10.69
CA ASP A 148 21.30 6.03 10.12
C ASP A 148 19.89 5.78 10.71
N PHE A 149 19.46 4.51 10.79
CA PHE A 149 18.19 4.16 11.39
C PHE A 149 18.17 4.39 12.89
N GLU A 150 19.26 4.09 13.61
CA GLU A 150 19.37 4.43 15.03
C GLU A 150 19.26 5.92 15.28
N ALA A 151 19.80 6.75 14.38
CA ALA A 151 19.63 8.20 14.45
C ALA A 151 18.16 8.63 14.23
N ILE A 152 17.45 7.96 13.29
CA ILE A 152 16.01 8.21 13.04
C ILE A 152 15.19 7.84 14.29
N TYR A 153 15.41 6.63 14.85
CA TYR A 153 14.66 6.13 16.00
C TYR A 153 15.08 6.81 17.31
N GLY A 154 16.29 7.38 17.38
CA GLY A 154 16.88 7.92 18.62
C GLY A 154 17.23 6.85 19.64
N ARG A 155 17.34 5.61 19.23
CA ARG A 155 17.67 4.43 20.02
C ARG A 155 18.23 3.33 19.12
N ARG A 156 18.83 2.30 19.71
CA ARG A 156 19.25 1.10 18.96
C ARG A 156 18.05 0.43 18.29
N ILE A 157 18.28 -0.12 17.08
CA ILE A 157 17.32 -0.93 16.37
C ILE A 157 17.03 -2.20 17.17
N ARG A 158 15.76 -2.56 17.28
CA ARG A 158 15.27 -3.75 17.98
C ARG A 158 14.74 -4.76 16.98
N GLU A 159 14.52 -5.99 17.44
CA GLU A 159 13.90 -7.03 16.63
C GLU A 159 12.51 -6.62 16.11
N GLU A 160 11.71 -5.91 16.90
CA GLU A 160 10.40 -5.38 16.52
C GLU A 160 10.42 -4.38 15.36
N ASP A 161 11.57 -3.76 15.08
CA ASP A 161 11.77 -2.82 13.99
C ASP A 161 12.11 -3.55 12.67
N GLN A 162 12.13 -4.87 12.67
CA GLN A 162 12.45 -5.74 11.52
C GLN A 162 11.36 -6.77 11.30
N LEU A 163 10.99 -7.00 10.04
CA LEU A 163 9.94 -7.95 9.68
C LEU A 163 10.33 -9.41 9.95
N GLY A 164 11.63 -9.74 9.86
CA GLY A 164 12.14 -11.10 9.97
C GLY A 164 12.17 -11.69 11.37
N SER A 165 11.95 -10.91 12.43
CA SER A 165 12.08 -11.34 13.82
C SER A 165 10.81 -11.94 14.43
N GLN A 166 9.70 -11.93 13.72
CA GLN A 166 8.46 -12.53 14.19
C GLN A 166 8.43 -14.03 13.88
N GLY A 167 9.21 -14.85 14.61
CA GLY A 167 8.97 -16.28 14.51
C GLY A 167 10.15 -17.22 14.66
N SER A 168 10.96 -17.04 15.67
CA SER A 168 11.81 -18.13 16.18
C SER A 168 11.59 -18.27 17.68
N THR A 169 10.37 -18.63 18.06
CA THR A 169 10.12 -19.26 19.35
C THR A 169 9.56 -20.65 19.04
N VAL A 170 10.46 -21.62 19.07
CA VAL A 170 10.17 -23.06 19.16
C VAL A 170 9.57 -23.36 20.53
#